data_702dc47de5c6adb36790b944ac397b13
#
_entry.id   702dc47de5c6adb36790b944ac397b13
#
_cell.length_a   1.000
_cell.length_b   1.000
_cell.length_c   1.000
_cell.angle_alpha   90.00
_cell.angle_beta   90.00
_cell.angle_gamma   90.00
#
_symmetry.space_group_name_H-M   'P 1'
#
loop_
_entity.id
_entity.type
_entity.pdbx_description
1 polymer ?
#
loop_
_entity_poly.entity_id
_entity_poly.type
_entity_poly.pdbx_seq_one_letter_code
_entity_poly.pdbx_strand_id
1 'polypeptide(L)'
;MPRRLPLPFAILLGSALLPAAPAPAAAPAPAAAPAPATTPAAARGRIRLVVEHAVGSPPAAIIGMQIVVRGIVAPYVAGERVKVSFYRDGRKVQVRTVGLTPIGKGAGQFHLGFSSARAGLLQARAVHYATPAQAQFSGRSQTVRFASPNVSSGARGPAVRVLQSELNALHYVVPLDGLFDAATARAVIAYRKVAGLELVPSTNTQLFRLLARGVGSFRVRFRGDGRHVEADLSRQVLAEIEPRGRVLAIFTMSSGKPSTPTVVGHFRVYSKTPGVNAEGMVDSNYFIAGYAIHGYPEVPNYAASHGCLRVPIPNAASIFSWVRIGTPVDVYHETGGGSHRVNSHAGP
;
A
#
# COMPACT_ATOMS: atom_id res chain seq x y z
N MET A 1 -34.08 71.53 29.68
CA MET A 1 -34.24 72.99 29.96
C MET A 1 -33.55 73.79 28.86
N PRO A 2 -34.19 74.80 28.32
CA PRO A 2 -33.92 75.40 27.03
C PRO A 2 -33.25 76.76 27.14
N ARG A 3 -32.66 77.27 26.02
CA ARG A 3 -32.64 78.70 25.71
C ARG A 3 -32.07 78.83 24.29
N ARG A 4 -32.86 79.06 23.26
CA ARG A 4 -33.49 80.30 22.71
C ARG A 4 -32.44 81.19 22.04
N LEU A 5 -32.67 81.27 20.72
CA LEU A 5 -32.37 82.31 19.69
C LEU A 5 -32.31 83.77 20.19
N PRO A 6 -31.75 84.70 19.38
CA PRO A 6 -32.51 85.29 18.31
C PRO A 6 -31.80 85.68 16.97
N LEU A 7 -32.68 85.78 15.95
CA LEU A 7 -32.57 86.67 14.78
C LEU A 7 -32.92 88.10 15.20
N PRO A 8 -32.77 89.20 14.40
CA PRO A 8 -32.80 89.34 12.93
C PRO A 8 -31.86 90.49 12.36
N PHE A 9 -31.75 90.72 11.05
CA PHE A 9 -32.14 91.98 10.42
C PHE A 9 -31.94 91.90 8.88
N ALA A 10 -33.00 92.19 8.19
CA ALA A 10 -33.01 92.37 6.72
C ALA A 10 -32.68 93.83 6.35
N ILE A 11 -31.97 94.08 5.27
CA ILE A 11 -32.03 95.30 4.54
C ILE A 11 -32.02 95.04 3.03
N LEU A 12 -33.15 95.37 2.42
CA LEU A 12 -33.34 95.50 0.99
C LEU A 12 -32.64 96.76 0.50
N LEU A 13 -31.99 96.75 -0.68
CA LEU A 13 -31.98 97.89 -1.61
C LEU A 13 -31.35 97.50 -2.98
N GLY A 14 -32.12 97.64 -4.01
CA GLY A 14 -31.74 98.33 -5.21
C GLY A 14 -31.27 97.55 -6.44
N SER A 15 -32.17 97.36 -7.37
CA SER A 15 -31.95 96.88 -8.73
C SER A 15 -31.17 97.80 -9.57
N ALA A 16 -30.14 97.34 -10.34
CA ALA A 16 -29.66 97.98 -11.54
C ALA A 16 -29.38 96.91 -12.60
N LEU A 17 -30.17 96.85 -13.66
CA LEU A 17 -29.91 96.03 -14.84
C LEU A 17 -28.77 96.64 -15.69
N LEU A 18 -27.74 95.86 -16.01
CA LEU A 18 -26.80 96.10 -17.05
C LEU A 18 -26.76 94.93 -18.06
N PRO A 19 -26.57 95.13 -19.34
CA PRO A 19 -26.74 94.14 -20.39
C PRO A 19 -25.64 93.05 -20.37
N ALA A 20 -26.04 91.83 -20.64
CA ALA A 20 -25.19 90.64 -20.67
C ALA A 20 -24.23 90.69 -21.88
N ALA A 21 -22.94 90.54 -21.65
CA ALA A 21 -21.93 90.19 -22.67
C ALA A 21 -22.03 88.73 -23.03
N PRO A 22 -21.75 88.26 -24.27
CA PRO A 22 -21.81 86.86 -24.68
C PRO A 22 -20.66 86.09 -24.01
N ALA A 23 -21.02 84.90 -23.45
CA ALA A 23 -20.11 83.97 -22.79
C ALA A 23 -19.14 83.34 -23.85
N PRO A 24 -17.83 83.20 -23.53
CA PRO A 24 -16.91 82.49 -24.41
C PRO A 24 -17.29 80.97 -24.44
N ALA A 25 -17.22 80.39 -25.64
CA ALA A 25 -17.45 78.97 -25.84
C ALA A 25 -16.49 78.14 -24.94
N ALA A 26 -17.08 77.18 -24.18
CA ALA A 26 -16.29 76.27 -23.33
C ALA A 26 -15.42 75.38 -24.24
N ALA A 27 -14.09 75.37 -23.96
CA ALA A 27 -13.22 74.38 -24.57
C ALA A 27 -13.60 72.94 -24.23
N PRO A 28 -13.47 71.97 -25.16
CA PRO A 28 -13.79 70.59 -24.89
C PRO A 28 -12.87 70.09 -23.73
N ALA A 29 -13.48 69.43 -22.73
CA ALA A 29 -12.77 68.80 -21.63
C ALA A 29 -11.78 67.77 -22.18
N PRO A 30 -10.56 67.65 -21.64
CA PRO A 30 -9.61 66.65 -22.05
C PRO A 30 -10.22 65.27 -21.81
N ALA A 31 -10.16 64.37 -22.83
CA ALA A 31 -10.61 62.99 -22.73
C ALA A 31 -9.97 62.35 -21.51
N ALA A 32 -10.80 61.77 -20.61
CA ALA A 32 -10.31 61.05 -19.44
C ALA A 32 -9.34 59.96 -19.87
N ALA A 33 -8.14 59.97 -19.31
CA ALA A 33 -7.15 58.91 -19.53
C ALA A 33 -7.79 57.57 -19.18
N PRO A 34 -7.59 56.48 -19.98
CA PRO A 34 -8.13 55.18 -19.65
C PRO A 34 -7.65 54.76 -18.25
N ALA A 35 -8.58 54.37 -17.41
CA ALA A 35 -8.26 53.83 -16.08
C ALA A 35 -7.25 52.68 -16.21
N PRO A 36 -6.22 52.62 -15.34
CA PRO A 36 -5.24 51.57 -15.40
C PRO A 36 -5.96 50.23 -15.33
N ALA A 37 -5.70 49.36 -16.34
CA ALA A 37 -6.25 48.01 -16.38
C ALA A 37 -5.85 47.30 -15.08
N THR A 38 -6.80 46.99 -14.24
CA THR A 38 -6.59 46.20 -13.01
C THR A 38 -6.07 44.83 -13.43
N THR A 39 -4.77 44.59 -13.26
CA THR A 39 -4.19 43.25 -13.45
C THR A 39 -4.95 42.28 -12.56
N PRO A 40 -5.57 41.20 -13.08
CA PRO A 40 -6.28 40.28 -12.26
C PRO A 40 -5.34 39.69 -11.19
N ALA A 41 -5.79 39.67 -9.93
CA ALA A 41 -4.99 39.16 -8.83
C ALA A 41 -4.63 37.69 -9.12
N ALA A 42 -3.33 37.37 -9.01
CA ALA A 42 -2.84 36.02 -9.25
C ALA A 42 -3.60 34.98 -8.43
N ALA A 43 -4.09 33.92 -9.05
CA ALA A 43 -4.93 32.92 -8.41
C ALA A 43 -4.20 32.26 -7.24
N ARG A 44 -4.90 32.08 -6.11
CA ARG A 44 -4.36 31.31 -4.97
C ARG A 44 -4.41 29.81 -5.28
N GLY A 45 -3.27 29.14 -5.13
CA GLY A 45 -3.16 27.71 -5.37
C GLY A 45 -2.92 26.91 -4.09
N ARG A 46 -3.00 25.59 -4.21
CA ARG A 46 -2.68 24.63 -3.15
C ARG A 46 -1.93 23.43 -3.71
N ILE A 47 -1.01 22.88 -2.91
CA ILE A 47 -0.33 21.60 -3.18
C ILE A 47 -0.67 20.63 -2.07
N ARG A 48 -1.17 19.45 -2.44
CA ARG A 48 -1.31 18.29 -1.55
C ARG A 48 -0.26 17.28 -1.95
N LEU A 49 0.56 16.82 -1.00
CA LEU A 49 1.53 15.74 -1.21
C LEU A 49 1.03 14.45 -0.54
N VAL A 50 1.04 13.37 -1.29
CA VAL A 50 0.73 12.00 -0.81
C VAL A 50 1.97 11.15 -1.02
N VAL A 51 2.32 10.33 -0.05
CA VAL A 51 3.40 9.36 -0.17
C VAL A 51 2.78 8.00 -0.43
N GLU A 52 3.21 7.38 -1.52
CA GLU A 52 2.82 6.04 -1.96
C GLU A 52 3.99 5.07 -1.73
N HIS A 53 3.71 3.77 -1.62
CA HIS A 53 4.66 2.69 -1.33
C HIS A 53 5.38 2.85 0.04
N ALA A 54 4.68 3.43 1.00
CA ALA A 54 5.06 3.44 2.40
C ALA A 54 3.92 2.84 3.25
N VAL A 55 4.26 2.09 4.28
CA VAL A 55 3.34 1.25 5.05
C VAL A 55 3.16 1.81 6.45
N GLY A 56 1.94 1.75 6.95
CA GLY A 56 1.60 2.04 8.35
C GLY A 56 1.33 3.51 8.67
N SER A 57 1.02 3.75 9.94
CA SER A 57 0.83 5.09 10.51
C SER A 57 1.61 5.19 11.83
N PRO A 58 2.70 5.98 11.90
CA PRO A 58 3.29 6.76 10.80
C PRO A 58 3.88 5.90 9.68
N PRO A 59 3.93 6.42 8.43
CA PRO A 59 4.37 5.64 7.29
C PRO A 59 5.88 5.31 7.35
N ALA A 60 6.21 4.10 6.90
CA ALA A 60 7.58 3.60 6.84
C ALA A 60 7.90 2.96 5.48
N ALA A 61 9.18 2.98 5.14
CA ALA A 61 9.76 2.31 3.99
C ALA A 61 11.11 1.69 4.37
N ILE A 62 11.65 0.86 3.50
CA ILE A 62 12.94 0.19 3.74
C ILE A 62 14.05 0.92 2.98
N ILE A 63 15.24 0.99 3.57
CA ILE A 63 16.45 1.49 2.90
C ILE A 63 16.66 0.75 1.57
N GLY A 64 16.91 1.53 0.51
CA GLY A 64 17.11 0.98 -0.83
C GLY A 64 15.82 0.66 -1.61
N MET A 65 14.64 0.80 -0.98
CA MET A 65 13.36 0.76 -1.68
C MET A 65 12.90 2.16 -2.10
N GLN A 66 12.11 2.22 -3.16
CA GLN A 66 11.58 3.47 -3.68
C GLN A 66 10.19 3.74 -3.09
N ILE A 67 10.01 4.97 -2.61
CA ILE A 67 8.68 5.55 -2.40
C ILE A 67 8.36 6.50 -3.55
N VAL A 68 7.07 6.79 -3.76
CA VAL A 68 6.61 7.79 -4.71
C VAL A 68 5.92 8.92 -3.97
N VAL A 69 6.35 10.15 -4.23
CA VAL A 69 5.63 11.35 -3.79
C VAL A 69 4.76 11.82 -4.94
N ARG A 70 3.45 11.68 -4.78
CA ARG A 70 2.46 12.24 -5.69
C ARG A 70 2.02 13.60 -5.18
N GLY A 71 2.19 14.63 -6.01
CA GLY A 71 1.70 15.98 -5.74
C GLY A 71 0.47 16.30 -6.58
N ILE A 72 -0.55 16.86 -5.95
CA ILE A 72 -1.76 17.36 -6.61
C ILE A 72 -1.78 18.87 -6.41
N VAL A 73 -1.82 19.61 -7.51
CA VAL A 73 -1.81 21.07 -7.57
C VAL A 73 -3.12 21.58 -8.15
N ALA A 74 -3.76 22.51 -7.47
CA ALA A 74 -4.98 23.14 -7.95
C ALA A 74 -4.96 24.65 -7.63
N PRO A 75 -5.43 25.50 -8.56
CA PRO A 75 -5.82 25.17 -9.93
C PRO A 75 -4.61 24.77 -10.81
N TYR A 76 -4.86 23.99 -11.86
CA TYR A 76 -3.86 23.66 -12.87
C TYR A 76 -3.70 24.81 -13.88
N VAL A 77 -2.47 25.18 -14.12
CA VAL A 77 -2.09 26.11 -15.21
C VAL A 77 -1.05 25.40 -16.07
N ALA A 78 -1.27 25.39 -17.37
CA ALA A 78 -0.36 24.75 -18.32
C ALA A 78 1.02 25.40 -18.31
N GLY A 79 2.08 24.59 -18.37
CA GLY A 79 3.47 25.06 -18.35
C GLY A 79 4.05 25.37 -16.96
N GLU A 80 3.23 25.45 -15.92
CA GLU A 80 3.69 25.71 -14.55
C GLU A 80 4.51 24.54 -13.98
N ARG A 81 5.47 24.89 -13.15
CA ARG A 81 6.42 23.94 -12.56
C ARG A 81 6.45 24.05 -11.04
N VAL A 82 6.74 22.93 -10.39
CA VAL A 82 6.87 22.84 -8.93
C VAL A 82 8.26 22.39 -8.56
N LYS A 83 8.90 23.09 -7.61
CA LYS A 83 10.18 22.69 -7.02
C LYS A 83 9.90 21.80 -5.82
N VAL A 84 10.35 20.54 -5.91
CA VAL A 84 10.22 19.54 -4.84
C VAL A 84 11.57 19.31 -4.19
N SER A 85 11.63 19.47 -2.87
CA SER A 85 12.83 19.27 -2.06
C SER A 85 12.59 18.13 -1.07
N PHE A 86 13.50 17.17 -1.00
CA PHE A 86 13.49 16.10 -0.02
C PHE A 86 14.43 16.44 1.13
N TYR A 87 13.93 16.25 2.34
CA TYR A 87 14.68 16.46 3.58
C TYR A 87 14.76 15.16 4.35
N ARG A 88 15.97 14.73 4.75
CA ARG A 88 16.20 13.62 5.66
C ARG A 88 16.78 14.17 6.96
N ASP A 89 16.09 13.89 8.08
CA ASP A 89 16.45 14.39 9.42
C ASP A 89 16.69 15.91 9.43
N GLY A 90 15.81 16.65 8.74
CA GLY A 90 15.87 18.10 8.60
C GLY A 90 16.86 18.63 7.55
N ARG A 91 17.79 17.82 7.06
CA ARG A 91 18.77 18.21 6.04
C ARG A 91 18.25 17.96 4.63
N LYS A 92 18.40 18.95 3.74
CA LYS A 92 18.01 18.81 2.33
C LYS A 92 18.97 17.84 1.63
N VAL A 93 18.42 16.78 1.03
CA VAL A 93 19.19 15.70 0.39
C VAL A 93 18.99 15.63 -1.12
N GLN A 94 17.88 16.16 -1.64
CA GLN A 94 17.59 16.16 -3.07
C GLN A 94 16.64 17.32 -3.42
N VAL A 95 16.79 17.84 -4.64
CA VAL A 95 15.87 18.83 -5.23
C VAL A 95 15.55 18.42 -6.66
N ARG A 96 14.31 18.59 -7.07
CA ARG A 96 13.83 18.40 -8.46
C ARG A 96 12.82 19.49 -8.78
N THR A 97 12.83 19.94 -10.03
CA THR A 97 11.76 20.78 -10.58
C THR A 97 11.00 19.96 -11.59
N VAL A 98 9.69 19.85 -11.38
CA VAL A 98 8.80 18.99 -12.18
C VAL A 98 7.70 19.80 -12.81
N GLY A 99 7.30 19.43 -14.03
CA GLY A 99 6.09 19.92 -14.67
C GLY A 99 4.86 19.21 -14.12
N LEU A 100 3.68 19.72 -14.45
CA LEU A 100 2.40 19.17 -14.04
C LEU A 100 1.72 18.50 -15.22
N THR A 101 1.16 17.31 -15.01
CA THR A 101 0.26 16.64 -15.94
C THR A 101 -1.18 16.92 -15.51
N PRO A 102 -2.08 17.38 -16.40
CA PRO A 102 -3.45 17.68 -16.03
C PRO A 102 -4.21 16.41 -15.60
N ILE A 103 -5.07 16.55 -14.58
CA ILE A 103 -5.99 15.52 -14.11
C ILE A 103 -7.38 16.13 -13.90
N GLY A 104 -8.39 15.53 -14.54
CA GLY A 104 -9.77 16.01 -14.44
C GLY A 104 -9.91 17.48 -14.80
N LYS A 105 -10.90 18.15 -14.21
CA LYS A 105 -11.17 19.57 -14.43
C LYS A 105 -10.45 20.42 -13.35
N GLY A 106 -9.39 21.12 -13.75
CA GLY A 106 -8.76 22.17 -12.95
C GLY A 106 -7.68 21.72 -11.95
N ALA A 107 -7.16 20.51 -12.02
CA ALA A 107 -6.02 20.05 -11.23
C ALA A 107 -4.89 19.49 -12.10
N GLY A 108 -3.67 19.57 -11.62
CA GLY A 108 -2.49 18.93 -12.20
C GLY A 108 -1.81 18.03 -11.17
N GLN A 109 -1.05 17.05 -11.64
CA GLN A 109 -0.30 16.15 -10.78
C GLN A 109 1.13 15.96 -11.24
N PHE A 110 1.98 15.54 -10.31
CA PHE A 110 3.29 15.01 -10.61
C PHE A 110 3.55 13.76 -9.75
N HIS A 111 4.45 12.88 -10.23
CA HIS A 111 4.96 11.74 -9.48
C HIS A 111 6.48 11.83 -9.42
N LEU A 112 7.05 11.65 -8.24
CA LEU A 112 8.48 11.73 -8.04
C LEU A 112 8.97 10.63 -7.13
N GLY A 113 9.76 9.70 -7.69
CA GLY A 113 10.38 8.62 -6.95
C GLY A 113 11.53 9.11 -6.06
N PHE A 114 11.64 8.55 -4.86
CA PHE A 114 12.76 8.76 -3.96
C PHE A 114 13.14 7.45 -3.27
N SER A 115 14.43 7.18 -3.19
CA SER A 115 15.00 6.09 -2.38
C SER A 115 16.08 6.64 -1.46
N SER A 116 16.18 6.07 -0.25
CA SER A 116 17.22 6.43 0.71
C SER A 116 18.21 5.29 0.90
N ALA A 117 19.50 5.59 0.83
CA ALA A 117 20.57 4.64 1.18
C ALA A 117 20.83 4.56 2.70
N ARG A 118 20.19 5.41 3.50
CA ARG A 118 20.38 5.51 4.95
C ARG A 118 19.05 5.59 5.67
N ALA A 119 19.00 5.06 6.89
CA ALA A 119 17.87 5.24 7.79
C ALA A 119 17.66 6.73 8.14
N GLY A 120 16.46 7.06 8.59
CA GLY A 120 16.11 8.42 9.00
C GLY A 120 14.68 8.78 8.66
N LEU A 121 14.31 10.00 9.00
CA LEU A 121 12.98 10.58 8.75
C LEU A 121 13.02 11.41 7.49
N LEU A 122 12.24 11.04 6.48
CA LEU A 122 12.13 11.75 5.21
C LEU A 122 10.84 12.57 5.16
N GLN A 123 10.95 13.82 4.71
CA GLN A 123 9.82 14.68 4.37
C GLN A 123 10.05 15.34 3.00
N ALA A 124 9.05 15.30 2.14
CA ALA A 124 9.03 16.09 0.90
C ALA A 124 8.35 17.45 1.16
N ARG A 125 8.91 18.50 0.55
CA ARG A 125 8.33 19.84 0.51
C ARG A 125 8.27 20.30 -0.93
N ALA A 126 7.11 20.78 -1.36
CA ALA A 126 6.89 21.30 -2.69
C ALA A 126 6.57 22.80 -2.63
N VAL A 127 7.13 23.56 -3.54
CA VAL A 127 6.90 25.01 -3.67
C VAL A 127 6.60 25.31 -5.14
N HIS A 128 5.48 25.96 -5.38
CA HIS A 128 5.19 26.69 -6.59
C HIS A 128 5.58 28.15 -6.34
N TYR A 129 6.48 28.70 -7.14
CA TYR A 129 6.84 30.12 -7.05
C TYR A 129 5.81 30.97 -7.77
N ALA A 130 5.71 32.23 -7.37
CA ALA A 130 4.80 33.17 -8.00
C ALA A 130 5.07 33.31 -9.49
N THR A 131 4.02 33.33 -10.28
CA THR A 131 3.99 33.63 -11.72
C THR A 131 2.90 34.66 -11.97
N PRO A 132 2.79 35.23 -13.17
CA PRO A 132 1.70 36.15 -13.49
C PRO A 132 0.31 35.52 -13.31
N ALA A 133 0.20 34.18 -13.50
CA ALA A 133 -1.07 33.43 -13.41
C ALA A 133 -1.39 32.98 -11.99
N GLN A 134 -0.38 32.70 -11.17
CA GLN A 134 -0.58 32.11 -9.85
C GLN A 134 0.34 32.75 -8.78
N ALA A 135 -0.22 32.98 -7.59
CA ALA A 135 0.55 33.34 -6.41
C ALA A 135 1.47 32.19 -5.96
N GLN A 136 2.46 32.48 -5.12
CA GLN A 136 3.27 31.44 -4.49
C GLN A 136 2.45 30.63 -3.49
N PHE A 137 2.63 29.32 -3.51
CA PHE A 137 2.06 28.39 -2.53
C PHE A 137 2.95 27.18 -2.32
N SER A 138 2.75 26.47 -1.22
CA SER A 138 3.58 25.33 -0.87
C SER A 138 2.78 24.23 -0.18
N GLY A 139 3.37 23.04 -0.12
CA GLY A 139 2.84 21.88 0.60
C GLY A 139 3.97 21.01 1.12
N ARG A 140 3.65 20.19 2.13
CA ARG A 140 4.58 19.20 2.69
C ARG A 140 3.90 17.84 2.82
N SER A 141 4.68 16.77 2.67
CA SER A 141 4.20 15.40 2.88
C SER A 141 4.15 15.05 4.36
N GLN A 142 3.50 13.93 4.66
CA GLN A 142 3.78 13.19 5.89
C GLN A 142 5.27 12.82 5.94
N THR A 143 5.78 12.66 7.17
CA THR A 143 7.14 12.17 7.39
C THR A 143 7.17 10.65 7.27
N VAL A 144 8.07 10.12 6.44
CA VAL A 144 8.27 8.67 6.23
C VAL A 144 9.54 8.23 6.95
N ARG A 145 9.46 7.16 7.72
CA ARG A 145 10.64 6.55 8.37
C ARG A 145 11.28 5.53 7.43
N PHE A 146 12.52 5.76 7.01
CA PHE A 146 13.34 4.76 6.35
C PHE A 146 14.03 3.89 7.41
N ALA A 147 13.74 2.59 7.39
CA ALA A 147 14.23 1.62 8.37
C ALA A 147 15.21 0.61 7.75
N SER A 148 16.03 -0.03 8.59
CA SER A 148 16.97 -1.07 8.18
C SER A 148 16.23 -2.28 7.60
N PRO A 149 16.72 -2.90 6.50
CA PRO A 149 16.16 -4.13 5.93
C PRO A 149 16.50 -5.38 6.75
N ASN A 150 17.46 -5.30 7.67
CA ASN A 150 17.93 -6.47 8.40
C ASN A 150 17.11 -6.62 9.69
N VAL A 151 16.13 -7.53 9.66
CA VAL A 151 15.31 -7.89 10.81
C VAL A 151 15.23 -9.41 10.95
N SER A 152 15.12 -9.87 12.20
CA SER A 152 15.03 -11.28 12.58
C SER A 152 14.18 -11.43 13.84
N SER A 153 14.08 -12.65 14.37
CA SER A 153 13.29 -12.97 15.55
C SER A 153 13.56 -11.99 16.71
N GLY A 154 12.49 -11.54 17.34
CA GLY A 154 12.50 -10.53 18.41
C GLY A 154 12.50 -9.09 17.95
N ALA A 155 12.82 -8.80 16.67
CA ALA A 155 12.77 -7.44 16.15
C ALA A 155 11.37 -6.84 16.24
N ARG A 156 11.28 -5.53 16.47
CA ARG A 156 10.01 -4.79 16.53
C ARG A 156 10.08 -3.51 15.70
N GLY A 157 8.93 -3.06 15.24
CA GLY A 157 8.77 -1.72 14.69
C GLY A 157 8.57 -1.64 13.18
N PRO A 158 8.90 -0.49 12.58
CA PRO A 158 8.49 -0.16 11.22
C PRO A 158 8.96 -1.13 10.14
N ALA A 159 10.20 -1.61 10.22
CA ALA A 159 10.73 -2.56 9.22
C ALA A 159 9.96 -3.88 9.23
N VAL A 160 9.57 -4.36 10.43
CA VAL A 160 8.78 -5.59 10.57
C VAL A 160 7.37 -5.39 10.01
N ARG A 161 6.75 -4.23 10.26
CA ARG A 161 5.43 -3.91 9.66
C ARG A 161 5.47 -3.87 8.14
N VAL A 162 6.52 -3.29 7.56
CA VAL A 162 6.71 -3.31 6.10
C VAL A 162 6.84 -4.76 5.61
N LEU A 163 7.67 -5.58 6.26
CA LEU A 163 7.81 -7.00 5.93
C LEU A 163 6.47 -7.74 5.97
N GLN A 164 5.75 -7.61 7.08
CA GLN A 164 4.45 -8.27 7.28
C GLN A 164 3.43 -7.81 6.23
N SER A 165 3.40 -6.52 5.89
CA SER A 165 2.52 -5.99 4.84
C SER A 165 2.85 -6.55 3.46
N GLU A 166 4.12 -6.62 3.09
CA GLU A 166 4.57 -7.16 1.80
C GLU A 166 4.27 -8.68 1.70
N LEU A 167 4.52 -9.43 2.78
CA LEU A 167 4.18 -10.85 2.84
C LEU A 167 2.67 -11.08 2.72
N ASN A 168 1.88 -10.31 3.45
CA ASN A 168 0.41 -10.38 3.40
C ASN A 168 -0.14 -9.99 2.01
N ALA A 169 0.46 -9.04 1.32
CA ALA A 169 0.10 -8.67 -0.05
C ALA A 169 0.31 -9.82 -1.05
N LEU A 170 1.21 -10.75 -0.75
CA LEU A 170 1.43 -12.00 -1.49
C LEU A 170 0.67 -13.20 -0.89
N HIS A 171 -0.24 -12.96 0.06
CA HIS A 171 -1.10 -13.94 0.72
C HIS A 171 -0.39 -14.91 1.68
N TYR A 172 0.84 -14.62 2.12
CA TYR A 172 1.47 -15.37 3.22
C TYR A 172 0.78 -15.03 4.53
N VAL A 173 0.42 -16.06 5.31
CA VAL A 173 -0.27 -15.88 6.58
C VAL A 173 0.70 -15.31 7.62
N VAL A 174 0.48 -14.07 8.01
CA VAL A 174 1.35 -13.32 8.92
C VAL A 174 0.53 -12.29 9.71
N PRO A 175 0.81 -12.07 11.02
CA PRO A 175 0.22 -10.96 11.75
C PRO A 175 0.73 -9.61 11.22
N LEU A 176 -0.01 -8.52 11.48
CA LEU A 176 0.36 -7.16 11.05
C LEU A 176 0.68 -6.26 12.26
N ASP A 177 1.32 -6.82 13.29
CA ASP A 177 1.55 -6.18 14.59
C ASP A 177 2.91 -5.47 14.73
N GLY A 178 3.82 -5.70 13.78
CA GLY A 178 5.17 -5.15 13.80
C GLY A 178 6.12 -5.87 14.75
N LEU A 179 5.80 -7.11 15.17
CA LEU A 179 6.68 -7.98 15.94
C LEU A 179 7.15 -9.14 15.04
N PHE A 180 8.46 -9.34 14.96
CA PHE A 180 9.04 -10.51 14.31
C PHE A 180 9.01 -11.70 15.28
N ASP A 181 7.85 -12.28 15.44
CA ASP A 181 7.58 -13.47 16.26
C ASP A 181 7.74 -14.77 15.46
N ALA A 182 7.38 -15.90 16.06
CA ALA A 182 7.39 -17.20 15.39
C ALA A 182 6.42 -17.26 14.16
N ALA A 183 5.31 -16.53 14.18
CA ALA A 183 4.39 -16.47 13.04
C ALA A 183 5.02 -15.73 11.86
N THR A 184 5.65 -14.59 12.10
CA THR A 184 6.42 -13.85 11.08
C THR A 184 7.58 -14.68 10.54
N ALA A 185 8.30 -15.40 11.41
CA ALA A 185 9.39 -16.30 10.99
C ALA A 185 8.87 -17.40 10.05
N ARG A 186 7.74 -18.03 10.36
CA ARG A 186 7.11 -19.04 9.49
C ARG A 186 6.68 -18.46 8.13
N ALA A 187 6.11 -17.25 8.10
CA ALA A 187 5.74 -16.59 6.87
C ALA A 187 6.96 -16.27 5.98
N VAL A 188 8.07 -15.80 6.58
CA VAL A 188 9.35 -15.59 5.87
C VAL A 188 9.87 -16.91 5.29
N ILE A 189 9.81 -18.01 6.02
CA ILE A 189 10.21 -19.33 5.54
C ILE A 189 9.30 -19.81 4.40
N ALA A 190 7.97 -19.67 4.53
CA ALA A 190 7.04 -20.02 3.45
C ALA A 190 7.32 -19.22 2.17
N TYR A 191 7.54 -17.92 2.32
CA TYR A 191 7.95 -17.05 1.21
C TYR A 191 9.26 -17.52 0.54
N ARG A 192 10.28 -17.81 1.35
CA ARG A 192 11.59 -18.26 0.85
C ARG A 192 11.49 -19.60 0.12
N LYS A 193 10.65 -20.53 0.58
CA LYS A 193 10.33 -21.79 -0.09
C LYS A 193 9.73 -21.55 -1.49
N VAL A 194 8.74 -20.68 -1.62
CA VAL A 194 8.12 -20.36 -2.91
C VAL A 194 9.07 -19.61 -3.83
N ALA A 195 9.85 -18.68 -3.28
CA ALA A 195 10.82 -17.88 -4.03
C ALA A 195 12.15 -18.60 -4.35
N GLY A 196 12.36 -19.84 -3.88
CA GLY A 196 13.59 -20.62 -4.09
C GLY A 196 14.82 -20.02 -3.43
N LEU A 197 14.65 -19.42 -2.23
CA LEU A 197 15.72 -18.77 -1.47
C LEU A 197 16.20 -19.65 -0.32
N GLU A 198 17.40 -19.36 0.20
CA GLU A 198 17.93 -19.98 1.40
C GLU A 198 16.92 -19.86 2.58
N LEU A 199 16.67 -20.96 3.30
CA LEU A 199 15.62 -21.05 4.32
C LEU A 199 16.10 -20.54 5.70
N VAL A 200 16.29 -19.23 5.80
CA VAL A 200 16.65 -18.53 7.04
C VAL A 200 15.54 -17.59 7.50
N PRO A 201 15.15 -17.56 8.78
CA PRO A 201 14.08 -16.71 9.29
C PRO A 201 14.60 -15.28 9.58
N SER A 202 15.18 -14.64 8.57
CA SER A 202 15.67 -13.27 8.65
C SER A 202 15.53 -12.58 7.30
N THR A 203 15.68 -11.27 7.28
CA THR A 203 15.53 -10.45 6.08
C THR A 203 16.79 -9.64 5.76
N ASN A 204 16.87 -9.20 4.52
CA ASN A 204 17.90 -8.30 4.01
C ASN A 204 17.31 -7.44 2.87
N THR A 205 18.11 -6.54 2.32
CA THR A 205 17.70 -5.67 1.20
C THR A 205 17.22 -6.46 -0.02
N GLN A 206 17.84 -7.60 -0.33
CA GLN A 206 17.45 -8.41 -1.46
C GLN A 206 16.04 -8.98 -1.29
N LEU A 207 15.72 -9.52 -0.11
CA LEU A 207 14.39 -10.06 0.18
C LEU A 207 13.30 -9.00 -0.02
N PHE A 208 13.47 -7.79 0.51
CA PHE A 208 12.52 -6.71 0.31
C PHE A 208 12.38 -6.28 -1.16
N ARG A 209 13.48 -6.28 -1.92
CA ARG A 209 13.42 -6.00 -3.37
C ARG A 209 12.64 -7.06 -4.14
N LEU A 210 12.75 -8.32 -3.75
CA LEU A 210 12.00 -9.42 -4.37
C LEU A 210 10.51 -9.33 -4.02
N LEU A 211 10.17 -9.09 -2.75
CA LEU A 211 8.80 -8.85 -2.29
C LEU A 211 8.14 -7.70 -3.06
N ALA A 212 8.77 -6.54 -3.14
CA ALA A 212 8.25 -5.37 -3.85
C ALA A 212 8.03 -5.58 -5.35
N ARG A 213 8.68 -6.58 -5.96
CA ARG A 213 8.48 -6.99 -7.34
C ARG A 213 7.46 -8.12 -7.51
N GLY A 214 6.82 -8.56 -6.43
CA GLY A 214 5.88 -9.68 -6.46
C GLY A 214 6.53 -11.05 -6.70
N VAL A 215 7.86 -11.14 -6.59
CA VAL A 215 8.56 -12.44 -6.66
C VAL A 215 8.13 -13.27 -5.44
N GLY A 216 7.88 -14.56 -5.64
CA GLY A 216 7.35 -15.43 -4.59
C GLY A 216 5.82 -15.46 -4.53
N SER A 217 5.12 -14.92 -5.53
CA SER A 217 3.69 -15.18 -5.71
C SER A 217 3.45 -16.66 -5.98
N PHE A 218 2.49 -17.24 -5.29
CA PHE A 218 2.15 -18.66 -5.47
C PHE A 218 1.51 -18.88 -6.85
N ARG A 219 2.04 -19.85 -7.60
CA ARG A 219 1.50 -20.21 -8.91
C ARG A 219 0.46 -21.30 -8.76
N VAL A 220 -0.81 -20.94 -8.86
CA VAL A 220 -1.93 -21.88 -8.84
C VAL A 220 -1.87 -22.80 -10.06
N ARG A 221 -1.86 -24.11 -9.81
CA ARG A 221 -1.76 -25.16 -10.83
C ARG A 221 -3.14 -25.64 -11.30
N PHE A 222 -4.10 -25.79 -10.37
CA PHE A 222 -5.41 -26.40 -10.64
C PHE A 222 -6.54 -25.36 -10.59
N ARG A 223 -6.45 -24.32 -11.43
CA ARG A 223 -7.40 -23.18 -11.45
C ARG A 223 -8.86 -23.58 -11.69
N GLY A 224 -9.11 -24.76 -12.27
CA GLY A 224 -10.44 -25.29 -12.58
C GLY A 224 -11.17 -25.93 -11.41
N ASP A 225 -10.50 -26.24 -10.31
CA ASP A 225 -11.04 -27.05 -9.21
C ASP A 225 -11.87 -26.22 -8.21
N GLY A 226 -12.16 -24.99 -8.56
CA GLY A 226 -12.98 -24.10 -7.73
C GLY A 226 -12.26 -23.72 -6.43
N ARG A 227 -12.95 -23.90 -5.31
CA ARG A 227 -12.37 -23.75 -3.97
C ARG A 227 -11.63 -25.03 -3.61
N HIS A 228 -10.31 -24.98 -3.45
CA HIS A 228 -9.47 -26.16 -3.23
C HIS A 228 -8.21 -25.83 -2.45
N VAL A 229 -7.50 -26.87 -2.01
CA VAL A 229 -6.17 -26.80 -1.40
C VAL A 229 -5.15 -27.31 -2.41
N GLU A 230 -4.06 -26.58 -2.60
CA GLU A 230 -2.87 -27.06 -3.31
C GLU A 230 -1.73 -27.33 -2.32
N ALA A 231 -1.18 -28.55 -2.36
CA ALA A 231 -0.05 -28.97 -1.55
C ALA A 231 1.17 -29.24 -2.44
N ASP A 232 2.09 -28.28 -2.51
CA ASP A 232 3.35 -28.42 -3.24
C ASP A 232 4.40 -29.12 -2.38
N LEU A 233 4.60 -30.40 -2.64
CA LEU A 233 5.55 -31.26 -1.91
C LEU A 233 7.02 -30.88 -2.21
N SER A 234 7.30 -30.30 -3.36
CA SER A 234 8.65 -29.85 -3.70
C SER A 234 9.09 -28.65 -2.88
N ARG A 235 8.16 -27.71 -2.64
CA ARG A 235 8.41 -26.49 -1.86
C ARG A 235 8.01 -26.63 -0.39
N GLN A 236 7.32 -27.70 -0.02
CA GLN A 236 6.79 -27.88 1.33
C GLN A 236 5.91 -26.69 1.77
N VAL A 237 4.96 -26.32 0.90
CA VAL A 237 3.96 -25.27 1.14
C VAL A 237 2.57 -25.77 0.80
N LEU A 238 1.58 -25.25 1.55
CA LEU A 238 0.17 -25.49 1.34
C LEU A 238 -0.50 -24.15 1.04
N ALA A 239 -1.35 -24.11 0.01
CA ALA A 239 -2.10 -22.92 -0.35
C ALA A 239 -3.60 -23.18 -0.37
N GLU A 240 -4.38 -22.26 0.17
CA GLU A 240 -5.82 -22.18 0.02
C GLU A 240 -6.17 -21.36 -1.21
N ILE A 241 -6.92 -21.96 -2.12
CA ILE A 241 -7.29 -21.36 -3.40
C ILE A 241 -8.80 -21.16 -3.46
N GLU A 242 -9.21 -19.94 -3.71
CA GLU A 242 -10.60 -19.57 -3.97
C GLU A 242 -10.98 -19.81 -5.44
N PRO A 243 -12.28 -19.80 -5.79
CA PRO A 243 -12.71 -19.92 -7.18
C PRO A 243 -11.98 -18.95 -8.13
N ARG A 244 -11.82 -19.39 -9.38
CA ARG A 244 -11.06 -18.69 -10.43
C ARG A 244 -9.54 -18.61 -10.17
N GLY A 245 -9.02 -19.41 -9.24
CA GLY A 245 -7.59 -19.49 -8.94
C GLY A 245 -7.04 -18.29 -8.17
N ARG A 246 -7.86 -17.65 -7.34
CA ARG A 246 -7.40 -16.59 -6.42
C ARG A 246 -6.77 -17.23 -5.19
N VAL A 247 -5.48 -17.00 -4.96
CA VAL A 247 -4.81 -17.42 -3.73
C VAL A 247 -5.42 -16.66 -2.55
N LEU A 248 -5.82 -17.37 -1.51
CA LEU A 248 -6.33 -16.80 -0.26
C LEU A 248 -5.24 -16.77 0.81
N ALA A 249 -4.56 -17.90 1.02
CA ALA A 249 -3.57 -18.05 2.08
C ALA A 249 -2.48 -19.05 1.68
N ILE A 250 -1.24 -18.79 2.11
CA ILE A 250 -0.08 -19.63 1.90
C ILE A 250 0.53 -19.95 3.27
N PHE A 251 0.77 -21.25 3.51
CA PHE A 251 1.33 -21.78 4.75
C PHE A 251 2.60 -22.58 4.49
N THR A 252 3.54 -22.58 5.43
CA THR A 252 4.57 -23.61 5.44
C THR A 252 3.94 -24.94 5.85
N MET A 253 4.41 -26.03 5.26
CA MET A 253 4.01 -27.38 5.67
C MET A 253 5.22 -28.34 5.75
N SER A 254 5.00 -29.54 6.28
CA SER A 254 5.91 -30.67 6.22
C SER A 254 5.13 -31.91 5.83
N SER A 255 5.47 -32.51 4.68
CA SER A 255 4.83 -33.73 4.12
C SER A 255 5.48 -35.01 4.61
N GLY A 256 5.02 -36.16 4.10
CA GLY A 256 5.56 -37.48 4.41
C GLY A 256 7.04 -37.64 4.06
N LYS A 257 7.80 -38.22 5.00
CA LYS A 257 9.23 -38.54 4.80
C LYS A 257 9.41 -39.60 3.69
N PRO A 258 10.62 -39.79 3.14
CA PRO A 258 10.84 -40.72 2.04
C PRO A 258 10.38 -42.15 2.27
N SER A 259 10.41 -42.67 3.53
CA SER A 259 9.93 -44.02 3.89
C SER A 259 8.40 -44.10 4.01
N THR A 260 7.71 -42.99 4.14
CA THR A 260 6.22 -42.90 4.23
C THR A 260 5.78 -41.64 3.47
N PRO A 261 5.90 -41.61 2.14
CA PRO A 261 5.65 -40.42 1.37
C PRO A 261 4.16 -40.06 1.35
N THR A 262 3.86 -38.77 1.24
CA THR A 262 2.50 -38.32 0.94
C THR A 262 2.14 -38.74 -0.48
N VAL A 263 0.96 -39.30 -0.65
CA VAL A 263 0.46 -39.75 -1.97
C VAL A 263 0.15 -38.51 -2.83
N VAL A 264 0.68 -38.50 -4.06
CA VAL A 264 0.41 -37.48 -5.07
C VAL A 264 -0.90 -37.78 -5.80
N GLY A 265 -1.74 -36.78 -6.04
CA GLY A 265 -3.01 -36.96 -6.74
C GLY A 265 -4.03 -35.88 -6.42
N HIS A 266 -5.25 -36.13 -6.90
CA HIS A 266 -6.42 -35.30 -6.67
C HIS A 266 -7.35 -35.99 -5.72
N PHE A 267 -7.54 -35.43 -4.55
CA PHE A 267 -8.34 -36.00 -3.49
C PHE A 267 -9.47 -35.05 -3.09
N ARG A 268 -10.35 -35.53 -2.17
CA ARG A 268 -11.34 -34.69 -1.52
C ARG A 268 -11.36 -34.95 -0.04
N VAL A 269 -11.56 -33.91 0.75
CA VAL A 269 -11.76 -34.07 2.19
C VAL A 269 -13.03 -34.89 2.40
N TYR A 270 -12.89 -36.05 3.04
CA TYR A 270 -14.00 -36.94 3.32
C TYR A 270 -14.42 -36.98 4.80
N SER A 271 -13.50 -36.59 5.70
CA SER A 271 -13.78 -36.57 7.14
C SER A 271 -13.00 -35.45 7.82
N LYS A 272 -13.50 -34.99 8.95
CA LYS A 272 -12.88 -33.92 9.75
C LYS A 272 -12.99 -34.24 11.23
N THR A 273 -11.90 -34.07 11.98
CA THR A 273 -11.87 -34.26 13.44
C THR A 273 -11.36 -32.98 14.10
N PRO A 274 -12.18 -32.25 14.86
CA PRO A 274 -11.76 -31.05 15.58
C PRO A 274 -10.95 -31.41 16.83
N GLY A 275 -10.15 -30.46 17.30
CA GLY A 275 -9.33 -30.60 18.49
C GLY A 275 -8.14 -31.53 18.29
N VAL A 276 -7.64 -32.11 19.36
CA VAL A 276 -6.46 -32.99 19.36
C VAL A 276 -6.90 -34.43 19.41
N ASN A 277 -6.48 -35.23 18.43
CA ASN A 277 -6.76 -36.69 18.45
C ASN A 277 -5.67 -37.48 19.18
N ALA A 278 -5.81 -38.82 19.21
CA ALA A 278 -4.91 -39.74 19.92
C ALA A 278 -3.46 -39.71 19.37
N GLU A 279 -3.29 -39.36 18.07
CA GLU A 279 -2.01 -39.25 17.41
C GLU A 279 -1.38 -37.85 17.58
N GLY A 280 -1.98 -36.96 18.38
CA GLY A 280 -1.53 -35.58 18.58
C GLY A 280 -1.76 -34.66 17.41
N MET A 281 -2.58 -35.04 16.44
CA MET A 281 -2.98 -34.22 15.30
C MET A 281 -4.07 -33.21 15.71
N VAL A 282 -3.88 -31.94 15.36
CA VAL A 282 -4.80 -30.86 15.73
C VAL A 282 -5.64 -30.46 14.52
N ASP A 283 -6.98 -30.47 14.68
CA ASP A 283 -7.94 -30.03 13.66
C ASP A 283 -7.73 -30.71 12.31
N SER A 284 -7.89 -32.02 12.28
CA SER A 284 -7.56 -32.89 11.14
C SER A 284 -8.62 -32.86 10.04
N ASN A 285 -8.18 -32.68 8.79
CA ASN A 285 -8.98 -32.76 7.58
C ASN A 285 -8.47 -33.94 6.73
N TYR A 286 -9.14 -35.09 6.82
CA TYR A 286 -8.72 -36.32 6.14
C TYR A 286 -9.13 -36.31 4.67
N PHE A 287 -8.18 -36.64 3.78
CA PHE A 287 -8.40 -36.61 2.33
C PHE A 287 -8.12 -37.93 1.60
N ILE A 288 -7.34 -38.85 2.19
CA ILE A 288 -7.14 -40.22 1.68
C ILE A 288 -6.61 -41.12 2.80
N ALA A 289 -7.18 -42.33 2.98
CA ALA A 289 -6.62 -43.45 3.75
C ALA A 289 -5.93 -43.07 5.08
N GLY A 290 -6.52 -42.21 5.88
CA GLY A 290 -5.95 -41.72 7.14
C GLY A 290 -4.95 -40.53 6.99
N TYR A 291 -4.58 -40.14 5.79
CA TYR A 291 -3.79 -38.93 5.59
C TYR A 291 -4.66 -37.67 5.73
N ALA A 292 -4.16 -36.72 6.48
CA ALA A 292 -4.86 -35.46 6.78
C ALA A 292 -3.99 -34.25 6.63
N ILE A 293 -4.63 -33.10 6.42
CA ILE A 293 -4.06 -31.77 6.69
C ILE A 293 -4.36 -31.47 8.16
N HIS A 294 -3.35 -31.30 9.00
CA HIS A 294 -3.54 -31.11 10.44
C HIS A 294 -2.43 -30.27 11.07
N GLY A 295 -2.72 -29.61 12.19
CA GLY A 295 -1.71 -28.98 13.03
C GLY A 295 -0.83 -30.00 13.73
N TYR A 296 0.47 -29.69 13.82
CA TYR A 296 1.42 -30.53 14.54
C TYR A 296 2.53 -29.67 15.18
N PRO A 297 3.09 -30.08 16.34
CA PRO A 297 4.18 -29.31 16.99
C PRO A 297 5.41 -29.16 16.10
N GLU A 298 5.76 -30.22 15.36
CA GLU A 298 6.96 -30.27 14.53
C GLU A 298 6.59 -30.14 13.03
N VAL A 299 6.95 -28.99 12.47
CA VAL A 299 6.78 -28.69 11.03
C VAL A 299 8.13 -28.20 10.49
N PRO A 300 9.10 -29.11 10.27
CA PRO A 300 10.39 -28.75 9.74
C PRO A 300 10.29 -28.30 8.27
N ASN A 301 11.38 -27.74 7.75
CA ASN A 301 11.43 -27.24 6.37
C ASN A 301 11.58 -28.34 5.31
N TYR A 302 11.46 -29.61 5.69
CA TYR A 302 11.59 -30.80 4.86
C TYR A 302 10.48 -31.80 5.17
N ALA A 303 10.36 -32.84 4.35
CA ALA A 303 9.40 -33.91 4.52
C ALA A 303 9.75 -34.81 5.73
N ALA A 304 8.87 -34.85 6.76
CA ALA A 304 9.16 -35.52 8.05
C ALA A 304 7.98 -36.28 8.63
N SER A 305 6.76 -36.17 8.06
CA SER A 305 5.58 -36.88 8.56
C SER A 305 5.54 -38.35 8.14
N HIS A 306 4.49 -39.05 8.56
CA HIS A 306 4.16 -40.45 8.12
C HIS A 306 3.17 -40.44 6.94
N GLY A 307 3.06 -39.35 6.17
CA GLY A 307 2.20 -39.22 5.02
C GLY A 307 1.23 -38.04 5.10
N CYS A 308 0.89 -37.58 6.28
CA CYS A 308 0.06 -36.39 6.48
C CYS A 308 0.74 -35.09 6.01
N LEU A 309 -0.04 -34.05 5.77
CA LEU A 309 0.40 -32.68 5.53
C LEU A 309 0.34 -31.92 6.86
N ARG A 310 1.48 -31.84 7.56
CA ARG A 310 1.59 -31.13 8.83
C ARG A 310 1.67 -29.63 8.56
N VAL A 311 0.86 -28.86 9.27
CA VAL A 311 0.92 -27.39 9.31
C VAL A 311 1.17 -26.91 10.74
N PRO A 312 1.68 -25.69 10.98
CA PRO A 312 1.83 -25.17 12.33
C PRO A 312 0.50 -25.14 13.09
N ILE A 313 0.48 -25.58 14.33
CA ILE A 313 -0.73 -25.60 15.18
C ILE A 313 -1.51 -24.28 15.15
N PRO A 314 -0.86 -23.08 15.25
CA PRO A 314 -1.61 -21.82 15.18
C PRO A 314 -2.36 -21.56 13.88
N ASN A 315 -2.06 -22.32 12.81
CA ASN A 315 -2.75 -22.22 11.52
C ASN A 315 -3.82 -23.29 11.33
N ALA A 316 -3.83 -24.34 12.15
CA ALA A 316 -4.72 -25.49 11.99
C ALA A 316 -6.20 -25.10 12.05
N ALA A 317 -6.60 -24.30 13.04
CA ALA A 317 -7.99 -23.88 13.21
C ALA A 317 -8.52 -23.05 12.02
N SER A 318 -7.71 -22.18 11.44
CA SER A 318 -8.11 -21.40 10.25
C SER A 318 -8.30 -22.29 9.04
N ILE A 319 -7.37 -23.21 8.79
CA ILE A 319 -7.46 -24.21 7.71
C ILE A 319 -8.68 -25.12 7.92
N PHE A 320 -8.88 -25.61 9.14
CA PHE A 320 -10.02 -26.46 9.49
C PHE A 320 -11.35 -25.75 9.23
N SER A 321 -11.47 -24.49 9.61
CA SER A 321 -12.70 -23.70 9.39
C SER A 321 -12.94 -23.41 7.91
N TRP A 322 -11.88 -23.19 7.14
CA TRP A 322 -12.00 -22.88 5.71
C TRP A 322 -12.27 -24.13 4.88
N VAL A 323 -11.60 -25.25 5.15
CA VAL A 323 -11.79 -26.55 4.48
C VAL A 323 -13.14 -27.15 4.87
N ARG A 324 -13.86 -27.72 3.91
CA ARG A 324 -15.14 -28.42 4.10
C ARG A 324 -15.04 -29.83 3.58
N ILE A 325 -15.94 -30.72 4.03
CA ILE A 325 -16.13 -32.04 3.41
C ILE A 325 -16.44 -31.82 1.92
N GLY A 326 -15.77 -32.56 1.04
CA GLY A 326 -15.82 -32.39 -0.41
C GLY A 326 -14.84 -31.40 -0.98
N THR A 327 -14.13 -30.57 -0.17
CA THR A 327 -13.09 -29.66 -0.67
C THR A 327 -12.00 -30.47 -1.37
N PRO A 328 -11.64 -30.14 -2.65
CA PRO A 328 -10.53 -30.78 -3.34
C PRO A 328 -9.19 -30.50 -2.65
N VAL A 329 -8.32 -31.49 -2.65
CA VAL A 329 -6.94 -31.44 -2.15
C VAL A 329 -6.02 -31.97 -3.25
N ASP A 330 -5.27 -31.06 -3.86
CA ASP A 330 -4.39 -31.36 -4.98
C ASP A 330 -2.96 -31.45 -4.46
N VAL A 331 -2.42 -32.65 -4.43
CA VAL A 331 -1.08 -32.96 -3.91
C VAL A 331 -0.15 -33.23 -5.08
N TYR A 332 0.97 -32.48 -5.18
CA TYR A 332 1.87 -32.60 -6.32
C TYR A 332 3.33 -32.29 -6.00
N HIS A 333 4.23 -32.73 -6.90
CA HIS A 333 5.58 -32.20 -7.02
C HIS A 333 5.66 -31.22 -8.19
N GLU A 334 6.35 -30.09 -8.03
CA GLU A 334 6.48 -29.09 -9.10
C GLU A 334 7.35 -29.57 -10.27
N THR A 335 8.37 -30.36 -9.98
CA THR A 335 9.20 -31.00 -11.01
C THR A 335 8.46 -32.21 -11.55
N GLY A 336 7.88 -32.11 -12.73
CA GLY A 336 7.27 -33.06 -13.66
C GLY A 336 7.41 -34.57 -13.46
N GLY A 337 7.18 -35.08 -12.28
CA GLY A 337 6.95 -36.49 -12.04
C GLY A 337 5.53 -36.84 -12.48
N GLY A 338 5.41 -37.78 -13.40
CA GLY A 338 4.17 -38.11 -14.10
C GLY A 338 2.92 -38.22 -13.22
N SER A 339 1.88 -37.61 -13.71
CA SER A 339 0.56 -37.69 -13.11
C SER A 339 0.00 -39.12 -13.24
N HIS A 340 0.21 -39.97 -12.23
CA HIS A 340 -0.70 -41.07 -12.04
C HIS A 340 -1.99 -40.50 -11.46
N ARG A 341 -3.00 -40.31 -12.32
CA ARG A 341 -4.38 -40.08 -11.88
C ARG A 341 -4.86 -41.36 -11.19
N VAL A 342 -4.79 -41.39 -9.88
CA VAL A 342 -5.55 -42.33 -9.11
C VAL A 342 -6.95 -41.73 -8.92
N ASN A 343 -7.90 -42.12 -9.75
CA ASN A 343 -9.31 -41.85 -9.53
C ASN A 343 -9.75 -42.64 -8.29
N SER A 344 -9.69 -42.06 -7.12
CA SER A 344 -10.24 -42.66 -5.91
C SER A 344 -11.76 -42.41 -5.84
N HIS A 345 -12.54 -43.24 -6.53
CA HIS A 345 -13.88 -43.59 -6.10
C HIS A 345 -13.73 -44.82 -5.23
N ALA A 346 -13.49 -44.62 -3.96
CA ALA A 346 -13.64 -45.64 -2.93
C ALA A 346 -13.95 -44.92 -1.62
N GLY A 347 -15.21 -44.61 -1.41
CA GLY A 347 -15.76 -44.55 -0.05
C GLY A 347 -15.99 -45.99 0.46
N PRO A 348 -16.03 -46.20 1.80
CA PRO A 348 -16.36 -47.47 2.38
C PRO A 348 -17.77 -47.90 2.00
#